data_bbffd9999e99cd97b7167acfe90de8a5
#
_entry.id   bbffd9999e99cd97b7167acfe90de8a5
#
_cell.length_a   1.000
_cell.length_b   1.000
_cell.length_c   1.000
_cell.angle_alpha   90.00
_cell.angle_beta   90.00
_cell.angle_gamma   90.00
#
_symmetry.space_group_name_H-M   'P 1'
#
loop_
_entity.id
_entity.type
_entity.pdbx_description
1 polymer ?
#
loop_
_entity_poly.entity_id
_entity_poly.type
_entity_poly.pdbx_seq_one_letter_code
_entity_poly.pdbx_strand_id
1 'polypeptide(L)'
;GLLLWLSSLLHPFGSDRGGMFVEAYGRDAEGRPTRAEWTLASPPVVGPFTPTLPALAMARRLLGGEGVKPGARACVGMLQLADLQGDFERIGLRTGIAREPMQGPFEMALGDAFEKLPASVKTAHRQGPVSRFAGTAGVEGANVFTWLPARLFGFPRKAHSAPVLVVKRLTAPGRETWERTIGASRFRSEIVHAGPGRVTEKFGPFTFTLALEATHEQLIMSIAGWRMGWLPLPAFLAPRSIAREGASANGAFTFDVPIAAPLLGRLTR
;
A
#
# COMPACT_ATOMS: atom_id res chain seq x y z
N GLY A 1 -34.19 14.93 9.84
CA GLY A 1 -34.25 13.96 8.79
C GLY A 1 -33.98 12.52 9.26
N LEU A 2 -34.16 11.54 8.40
CA LEU A 2 -34.00 10.09 8.69
C LEU A 2 -32.66 9.75 9.36
N LEU A 3 -31.56 10.37 8.91
CA LEU A 3 -30.21 10.14 9.48
C LEU A 3 -30.11 10.61 10.94
N LEU A 4 -30.72 11.74 11.29
CA LEU A 4 -30.75 12.22 12.67
C LEU A 4 -31.59 11.30 13.57
N TRP A 5 -32.70 10.79 13.05
CA TRP A 5 -33.53 9.83 13.77
C TRP A 5 -32.80 8.51 13.99
N LEU A 6 -32.15 7.95 12.95
CA LEU A 6 -31.31 6.76 13.08
C LEU A 6 -30.14 6.97 14.05
N SER A 7 -29.48 8.13 13.99
CA SER A 7 -28.41 8.49 14.93
C SER A 7 -28.91 8.53 16.37
N SER A 8 -30.13 9.06 16.62
CA SER A 8 -30.69 9.10 17.96
C SER A 8 -31.01 7.71 18.54
N LEU A 9 -31.37 6.73 17.71
CA LEU A 9 -31.55 5.35 18.15
C LEU A 9 -30.25 4.67 18.59
N LEU A 10 -29.11 5.10 18.02
CA LEU A 10 -27.80 4.56 18.36
C LEU A 10 -27.14 5.29 19.53
N HIS A 11 -27.70 6.42 19.98
CA HIS A 11 -27.15 7.25 21.05
C HIS A 11 -26.89 6.50 22.36
N PRO A 12 -27.74 5.56 22.83
CA PRO A 12 -27.48 4.77 24.03
C PRO A 12 -26.28 3.84 23.93
N PHE A 13 -25.83 3.51 22.71
CA PHE A 13 -24.68 2.64 22.42
C PHE A 13 -23.42 3.41 22.10
N GLY A 14 -23.50 4.75 22.04
CA GLY A 14 -22.40 5.65 21.78
C GLY A 14 -21.68 6.10 23.05
N SER A 15 -20.57 6.81 22.85
CA SER A 15 -19.90 7.55 23.93
C SER A 15 -19.48 8.92 23.41
N ASP A 16 -19.42 9.92 24.31
CA ASP A 16 -18.92 11.25 23.99
C ASP A 16 -17.38 11.32 23.90
N ARG A 17 -16.73 10.16 23.87
CA ARG A 17 -15.28 10.07 23.67
C ARG A 17 -14.93 10.39 22.22
N GLY A 18 -13.92 11.23 22.05
CA GLY A 18 -13.36 11.55 20.74
C GLY A 18 -11.98 10.94 20.54
N GLY A 19 -11.58 10.86 19.31
CA GLY A 19 -10.22 10.43 18.98
C GLY A 19 -9.85 10.88 17.58
N MET A 20 -8.56 11.05 17.37
CA MET A 20 -7.96 11.28 16.06
C MET A 20 -6.63 10.56 15.97
N PHE A 21 -6.22 10.26 14.77
CA PHE A 21 -4.88 9.75 14.50
C PHE A 21 -4.30 10.43 13.25
N VAL A 22 -2.99 10.45 13.21
CA VAL A 22 -2.23 10.91 12.04
C VAL A 22 -1.20 9.86 11.72
N GLU A 23 -1.24 9.37 10.49
CA GLU A 23 -0.25 8.43 9.98
C GLU A 23 0.78 9.16 9.12
N ALA A 24 2.03 8.88 9.38
CA ALA A 24 3.15 9.33 8.57
C ALA A 24 3.92 8.13 8.04
N TYR A 25 4.18 8.14 6.75
CA TYR A 25 4.98 7.11 6.08
C TYR A 25 6.28 7.73 5.60
N GLY A 26 7.39 7.11 5.97
CA GLY A 26 8.70 7.65 5.66
C GLY A 26 9.80 6.60 5.80
N ARG A 27 10.99 7.08 6.13
CA ARG A 27 12.14 6.24 6.46
C ARG A 27 12.63 6.59 7.86
N ASP A 28 13.09 5.59 8.60
CA ASP A 28 13.77 5.82 9.88
C ASP A 28 15.20 6.37 9.67
N ALA A 29 15.93 6.56 10.76
CA ALA A 29 17.30 7.06 10.72
C ALA A 29 18.26 6.14 9.94
N GLU A 30 17.96 4.85 9.88
CA GLU A 30 18.70 3.81 9.16
C GLU A 30 18.24 3.68 7.69
N GLY A 31 17.30 4.52 7.24
CA GLY A 31 16.77 4.53 5.88
C GLY A 31 15.72 3.44 5.61
N ARG A 32 15.24 2.72 6.62
CA ARG A 32 14.24 1.66 6.47
C ARG A 32 12.83 2.24 6.38
N PRO A 33 11.97 1.73 5.49
CA PRO A 33 10.58 2.15 5.42
C PRO A 33 9.88 1.96 6.77
N THR A 34 9.23 3.01 7.26
CA THR A 34 8.60 3.05 8.58
C THR A 34 7.28 3.79 8.51
N ARG A 35 6.26 3.27 9.19
CA ARG A 35 5.01 3.96 9.50
C ARG A 35 5.11 4.46 10.94
N ALA A 36 4.79 5.72 11.13
CA ALA A 36 4.58 6.31 12.45
C ALA A 36 3.11 6.71 12.56
N GLU A 37 2.47 6.34 13.64
CA GLU A 37 1.11 6.74 13.96
C GLU A 37 1.12 7.55 15.25
N TRP A 38 0.62 8.78 15.18
CA TRP A 38 0.33 9.59 16.36
C TRP A 38 -1.16 9.52 16.62
N THR A 39 -1.54 9.21 17.85
CA THR A 39 -2.93 9.09 18.29
C THR A 39 -3.22 10.13 19.37
N LEU A 40 -4.46 10.63 19.38
CA LEU A 40 -5.01 11.46 20.43
C LEU A 40 -6.38 10.92 20.82
N ALA A 41 -6.58 10.65 22.11
CA ALA A 41 -7.84 10.23 22.67
C ALA A 41 -8.37 11.31 23.64
N SER A 42 -9.62 11.70 23.45
CA SER A 42 -10.31 12.69 24.26
C SER A 42 -11.30 12.01 25.23
N PRO A 43 -11.31 12.41 26.51
CA PRO A 43 -12.38 12.01 27.42
C PRO A 43 -13.73 12.59 26.98
N PRO A 44 -14.84 12.11 27.56
CA PRO A 44 -16.17 12.64 27.26
C PRO A 44 -16.24 14.15 27.40
N VAL A 45 -17.01 14.82 26.55
CA VAL A 45 -17.30 16.26 26.57
C VAL A 45 -16.12 17.17 26.14
N VAL A 46 -14.89 16.69 26.18
CA VAL A 46 -13.68 17.49 25.91
C VAL A 46 -13.36 17.64 24.42
N GLY A 47 -13.86 16.72 23.59
CA GLY A 47 -13.58 16.69 22.13
C GLY A 47 -13.72 18.05 21.42
N PRO A 48 -14.82 18.81 21.63
CA PRO A 48 -15.03 20.11 20.99
C PRO A 48 -13.99 21.19 21.34
N PHE A 49 -13.29 21.08 22.47
CA PHE A 49 -12.24 22.00 22.87
C PHE A 49 -10.90 21.72 22.20
N THR A 50 -10.66 20.50 21.77
CA THR A 50 -9.38 20.09 21.17
C THR A 50 -8.96 20.97 19.98
N PRO A 51 -9.83 21.31 19.01
CA PRO A 51 -9.47 22.15 17.86
C PRO A 51 -9.13 23.61 18.24
N THR A 52 -9.50 24.07 19.44
CA THR A 52 -9.24 25.46 19.90
C THR A 52 -7.85 25.62 20.51
N LEU A 53 -7.19 24.55 20.93
CA LEU A 53 -5.90 24.57 21.60
C LEU A 53 -4.80 25.25 20.79
N PRO A 54 -4.65 25.01 19.47
CA PRO A 54 -3.67 25.74 18.67
C PRO A 54 -3.88 27.23 18.65
N ALA A 55 -5.13 27.70 18.59
CA ALA A 55 -5.44 29.13 18.65
C ALA A 55 -5.06 29.74 20.00
N LEU A 56 -5.32 29.02 21.09
CA LEU A 56 -4.94 29.41 22.43
C LEU A 56 -3.42 29.51 22.62
N ALA A 57 -2.68 28.52 22.11
CA ALA A 57 -1.21 28.49 22.12
C ALA A 57 -0.63 29.68 21.33
N MET A 58 -1.18 29.97 20.15
CA MET A 58 -0.78 31.13 19.35
C MET A 58 -1.09 32.45 20.05
N ALA A 59 -2.24 32.59 20.70
CA ALA A 59 -2.59 33.80 21.48
C ALA A 59 -1.59 34.02 22.62
N ARG A 60 -1.19 32.97 23.33
CA ARG A 60 -0.17 33.08 24.40
C ARG A 60 1.19 33.55 23.86
N ARG A 61 1.62 33.03 22.71
CA ARG A 61 2.86 33.49 22.06
C ARG A 61 2.82 34.94 21.67
N LEU A 62 1.72 35.40 21.11
CA LEU A 62 1.52 36.81 20.76
C LEU A 62 1.55 37.70 21.99
N LEU A 63 0.87 37.33 23.09
CA LEU A 63 0.85 38.05 24.34
C LEU A 63 2.21 38.03 25.04
N GLY A 64 2.99 36.95 24.88
CA GLY A 64 4.36 36.80 25.39
C GLY A 64 5.40 37.61 24.61
N GLY A 65 5.01 38.32 23.55
CA GLY A 65 5.95 39.10 22.73
C GLY A 65 6.83 38.26 21.81
N GLU A 66 6.52 36.97 21.63
CA GLU A 66 7.22 36.16 20.64
C GLU A 66 6.91 36.71 19.23
N GLY A 67 7.97 37.04 18.47
CA GLY A 67 7.88 37.74 17.19
C GLY A 67 7.18 36.98 16.08
N VAL A 68 5.86 36.99 16.09
CA VAL A 68 5.06 36.47 14.99
C VAL A 68 4.94 37.56 13.92
N LYS A 69 5.39 37.24 12.69
CA LYS A 69 5.29 38.21 11.58
C LYS A 69 3.81 38.58 11.34
N PRO A 70 3.48 39.87 11.22
CA PRO A 70 2.11 40.32 10.93
C PRO A 70 1.60 39.76 9.59
N GLY A 71 0.29 39.56 9.49
CA GLY A 71 -0.40 39.17 8.26
C GLY A 71 -1.21 37.87 8.40
N ALA A 72 -2.14 37.66 7.46
CA ALA A 72 -2.95 36.44 7.38
C ALA A 72 -2.18 35.35 6.70
N ARG A 73 -2.06 34.21 7.35
CA ARG A 73 -1.40 33.01 6.79
C ARG A 73 -1.91 31.73 7.47
N ALA A 74 -1.67 30.59 6.85
CA ALA A 74 -1.88 29.30 7.50
C ALA A 74 -0.88 29.11 8.66
N CYS A 75 -1.32 28.52 9.78
CA CYS A 75 -0.51 28.27 10.98
C CYS A 75 0.41 27.03 10.83
N VAL A 76 0.80 26.70 9.61
CA VAL A 76 1.67 25.55 9.32
C VAL A 76 3.09 25.80 9.80
N GLY A 77 3.61 24.90 10.63
CA GLY A 77 4.98 25.00 11.18
C GLY A 77 5.18 26.10 12.24
N MET A 78 4.13 26.77 12.66
CA MET A 78 4.21 27.83 13.68
C MET A 78 4.14 27.30 15.12
N LEU A 79 3.55 26.11 15.29
CA LEU A 79 3.47 25.40 16.57
C LEU A 79 4.07 24.00 16.38
N GLN A 80 4.71 23.54 17.43
CA GLN A 80 5.13 22.14 17.56
C GLN A 80 4.17 21.41 18.51
N LEU A 81 4.14 20.08 18.44
CA LEU A 81 3.29 19.27 19.30
C LEU A 81 3.61 19.50 20.79
N ALA A 82 4.89 19.75 21.10
CA ALA A 82 5.34 20.07 22.45
C ALA A 82 4.70 21.34 23.03
N ASP A 83 4.37 22.33 22.19
CA ASP A 83 3.73 23.58 22.62
C ASP A 83 2.30 23.35 23.13
N LEU A 84 1.69 22.23 22.79
CA LEU A 84 0.32 21.85 23.15
C LEU A 84 0.28 20.83 24.30
N GLN A 85 1.40 20.22 24.65
CA GLN A 85 1.44 19.11 25.62
C GLN A 85 0.82 19.49 26.98
N GLY A 86 1.15 20.66 27.54
CA GLY A 86 0.57 21.10 28.79
C GLY A 86 -0.94 21.38 28.73
N ASP A 87 -1.44 21.79 27.55
CA ASP A 87 -2.88 21.92 27.33
C ASP A 87 -3.58 20.58 27.24
N PHE A 88 -2.96 19.61 26.57
CA PHE A 88 -3.48 18.24 26.49
C PHE A 88 -3.63 17.62 27.88
N GLU A 89 -2.60 17.72 28.70
CA GLU A 89 -2.62 17.20 30.07
C GLU A 89 -3.70 17.88 30.93
N ARG A 90 -3.84 19.21 30.83
CA ARG A 90 -4.81 19.99 31.61
C ARG A 90 -6.26 19.57 31.34
N ILE A 91 -6.60 19.23 30.10
CA ILE A 91 -7.97 18.81 29.73
C ILE A 91 -8.13 17.28 29.60
N GLY A 92 -7.10 16.55 30.03
CA GLY A 92 -7.14 15.08 30.09
C GLY A 92 -7.04 14.35 28.76
N LEU A 93 -6.53 15.00 27.69
CA LEU A 93 -6.23 14.34 26.43
C LEU A 93 -5.04 13.37 26.62
N ARG A 94 -5.13 12.23 25.98
CA ARG A 94 -4.06 11.23 25.95
C ARG A 94 -3.51 11.13 24.54
N THR A 95 -2.18 11.19 24.42
CA THR A 95 -1.50 11.04 23.15
C THR A 95 -0.57 9.84 23.18
N GLY A 96 -0.34 9.23 22.01
CA GLY A 96 0.59 8.13 21.84
C GLY A 96 1.29 8.20 20.50
N ILE A 97 2.49 7.62 20.42
CA ILE A 97 3.22 7.44 19.16
C ILE A 97 3.58 5.96 19.06
N ALA A 98 3.15 5.33 17.98
CA ALA A 98 3.58 4.00 17.56
C ALA A 98 4.46 4.11 16.31
N ARG A 99 5.49 3.28 16.22
CA ARG A 99 6.34 3.17 15.02
C ARG A 99 6.45 1.71 14.64
N GLU A 100 6.23 1.42 13.37
CA GLU A 100 6.29 0.07 12.81
C GLU A 100 7.22 0.06 11.60
N PRO A 101 8.15 -0.89 11.50
CA PRO A 101 8.89 -1.10 10.27
C PRO A 101 7.91 -1.55 9.17
N MET A 102 8.04 -0.97 8.00
CA MET A 102 7.21 -1.27 6.84
C MET A 102 7.98 -2.16 5.87
N GLN A 103 7.92 -3.47 6.06
CA GLN A 103 8.51 -4.43 5.14
C GLN A 103 7.52 -4.83 4.07
N GLY A 104 8.01 -4.97 2.83
CA GLY A 104 7.21 -5.44 1.70
C GLY A 104 6.87 -6.93 1.80
N PRO A 105 5.82 -7.39 1.13
CA PRO A 105 5.38 -8.79 1.21
C PRO A 105 6.43 -9.77 0.67
N PHE A 106 7.20 -9.40 -0.33
CA PHE A 106 8.26 -10.23 -0.90
C PHE A 106 9.46 -10.35 0.04
N GLU A 107 9.87 -9.26 0.67
CA GLU A 107 10.95 -9.27 1.66
C GLU A 107 10.59 -10.13 2.86
N MET A 108 9.36 -9.99 3.38
CA MET A 108 8.88 -10.83 4.49
C MET A 108 8.78 -12.30 4.11
N ALA A 109 8.32 -12.61 2.90
CA ALA A 109 8.14 -13.99 2.45
C ALA A 109 9.48 -14.71 2.20
N LEU A 110 10.47 -14.01 1.66
CA LEU A 110 11.77 -14.58 1.31
C LEU A 110 12.78 -14.56 2.45
N GLY A 111 12.61 -13.67 3.45
CA GLY A 111 13.58 -13.50 4.53
C GLY A 111 15.01 -13.31 3.99
N ASP A 112 15.97 -14.08 4.50
CA ASP A 112 17.37 -13.99 4.07
C ASP A 112 17.59 -14.30 2.58
N ALA A 113 16.71 -15.09 1.96
CA ALA A 113 16.80 -15.37 0.55
C ALA A 113 16.56 -14.14 -0.33
N PHE A 114 15.90 -13.11 0.21
CA PHE A 114 15.69 -11.83 -0.48
C PHE A 114 17.01 -11.15 -0.84
N GLU A 115 18.04 -11.29 -0.02
CA GLU A 115 19.35 -10.70 -0.29
C GLU A 115 20.11 -11.33 -1.46
N LYS A 116 19.72 -12.53 -1.88
CA LYS A 116 20.30 -13.20 -3.07
C LYS A 116 19.86 -12.57 -4.38
N LEU A 117 18.72 -11.85 -4.37
CA LEU A 117 18.14 -11.25 -5.59
C LEU A 117 19.06 -10.18 -6.20
N PRO A 118 18.98 -9.99 -7.54
CA PRO A 118 19.65 -8.88 -8.22
C PRO A 118 19.29 -7.52 -7.60
N ALA A 119 20.21 -6.58 -7.63
CA ALA A 119 20.03 -5.25 -7.02
C ALA A 119 18.79 -4.51 -7.53
N SER A 120 18.49 -4.58 -8.84
CA SER A 120 17.30 -3.97 -9.43
C SER A 120 16.00 -4.61 -8.93
N VAL A 121 15.96 -5.93 -8.75
CA VAL A 121 14.81 -6.64 -8.19
C VAL A 121 14.60 -6.28 -6.71
N LYS A 122 15.68 -6.27 -5.92
CA LYS A 122 15.63 -5.80 -4.53
C LYS A 122 15.11 -4.37 -4.43
N THR A 123 15.63 -3.48 -5.28
CA THR A 123 15.17 -2.10 -5.34
C THR A 123 13.68 -2.01 -5.69
N ALA A 124 13.20 -2.83 -6.64
CA ALA A 124 11.81 -2.85 -7.02
C ALA A 124 10.86 -3.30 -5.89
N HIS A 125 11.34 -4.12 -4.94
CA HIS A 125 10.53 -4.67 -3.86
C HIS A 125 10.80 -4.08 -2.46
N ARG A 126 11.90 -3.34 -2.27
CA ARG A 126 12.29 -2.71 -0.97
C ARG A 126 12.04 -1.20 -0.95
N GLN A 127 11.32 -0.65 -1.89
CA GLN A 127 11.10 0.79 -1.96
C GLN A 127 10.13 1.27 -0.87
N GLY A 128 10.15 2.61 -0.62
CA GLY A 128 9.35 3.25 0.41
C GLY A 128 7.82 3.10 0.23
N PRO A 129 7.03 3.83 1.04
CA PRO A 129 5.58 3.65 1.10
C PRO A 129 4.86 3.79 -0.24
N VAL A 130 5.41 4.62 -1.13
CA VAL A 130 4.92 4.78 -2.51
C VAL A 130 6.11 4.75 -3.45
N SER A 131 6.08 3.86 -4.42
CA SER A 131 7.13 3.71 -5.45
C SER A 131 6.52 3.74 -6.83
N ARG A 132 7.23 4.35 -7.77
CA ARG A 132 6.80 4.47 -9.17
C ARG A 132 7.92 3.98 -10.08
N PHE A 133 7.55 3.10 -11.01
CA PHE A 133 8.45 2.54 -12.00
C PHE A 133 7.87 2.79 -13.38
N ALA A 134 8.68 3.32 -14.28
CA ALA A 134 8.31 3.54 -15.68
C ALA A 134 9.25 2.74 -16.58
N GLY A 135 8.72 2.25 -17.69
CA GLY A 135 9.48 1.47 -18.66
C GLY A 135 8.66 1.15 -19.90
N THR A 136 9.09 0.12 -20.60
CA THR A 136 8.40 -0.39 -21.79
C THR A 136 8.27 -1.90 -21.69
N ALA A 137 7.19 -2.47 -22.24
CA ALA A 137 7.01 -3.91 -22.35
C ALA A 137 6.47 -4.28 -23.72
N GLY A 138 6.94 -5.43 -24.23
CA GLY A 138 6.23 -6.16 -25.28
C GLY A 138 5.03 -6.86 -24.69
N VAL A 139 3.91 -6.89 -25.38
CA VAL A 139 2.70 -7.60 -24.97
C VAL A 139 2.30 -8.57 -26.07
N GLU A 140 2.31 -9.85 -25.77
CA GLU A 140 1.72 -10.87 -26.61
C GLU A 140 0.25 -11.05 -26.20
N GLY A 141 -0.68 -10.69 -27.07
CA GLY A 141 -2.12 -10.65 -26.76
C GLY A 141 -2.77 -12.01 -26.62
N ALA A 142 -3.98 -12.00 -26.09
CA ALA A 142 -4.87 -13.15 -26.01
C ALA A 142 -5.25 -13.70 -27.39
N ASN A 143 -5.51 -15.00 -27.47
CA ASN A 143 -6.11 -15.62 -28.65
C ASN A 143 -7.63 -15.41 -28.67
N VAL A 144 -8.30 -15.88 -29.75
CA VAL A 144 -9.74 -15.71 -29.93
C VAL A 144 -10.58 -16.25 -28.75
N PHE A 145 -10.15 -17.34 -28.13
CA PHE A 145 -10.88 -17.97 -27.02
C PHE A 145 -10.60 -17.33 -25.66
N THR A 146 -9.45 -16.68 -25.49
CA THR A 146 -9.02 -16.05 -24.25
C THR A 146 -9.28 -14.53 -24.22
N TRP A 147 -9.79 -13.97 -25.33
CA TRP A 147 -10.08 -12.54 -25.44
C TRP A 147 -11.06 -12.05 -24.38
N LEU A 148 -12.17 -12.77 -24.13
CA LEU A 148 -13.18 -12.34 -23.16
C LEU A 148 -12.67 -12.35 -21.71
N PRO A 149 -12.07 -13.45 -21.19
CA PRO A 149 -11.45 -13.43 -19.86
C PRO A 149 -10.31 -12.39 -19.76
N ALA A 150 -9.45 -12.25 -20.77
CA ALA A 150 -8.39 -11.23 -20.74
C ALA A 150 -8.96 -9.81 -20.61
N ARG A 151 -10.07 -9.51 -21.31
CA ARG A 151 -10.77 -8.25 -21.22
C ARG A 151 -11.42 -8.04 -19.85
N LEU A 152 -11.99 -9.08 -19.24
CA LEU A 152 -12.61 -9.03 -17.92
C LEU A 152 -11.59 -8.67 -16.82
N PHE A 153 -10.36 -9.17 -16.97
CA PHE A 153 -9.25 -8.86 -16.05
C PHE A 153 -8.50 -7.56 -16.40
N GLY A 154 -8.89 -6.87 -17.47
CA GLY A 154 -8.24 -5.64 -17.90
C GLY A 154 -6.82 -5.84 -18.44
N PHE A 155 -6.47 -7.07 -18.89
CA PHE A 155 -5.14 -7.35 -19.44
C PHE A 155 -4.87 -6.54 -20.72
N PRO A 156 -3.60 -6.15 -20.94
CA PRO A 156 -3.23 -5.31 -22.08
C PRO A 156 -3.41 -6.04 -23.42
N ARG A 157 -3.69 -5.25 -24.45
CA ARG A 157 -3.77 -5.74 -25.82
C ARG A 157 -2.38 -5.98 -26.40
N LYS A 158 -2.28 -6.81 -27.43
CA LYS A 158 -1.03 -7.06 -28.16
C LYS A 158 -0.38 -5.76 -28.61
N ALA A 159 0.90 -5.60 -28.28
CA ALA A 159 1.72 -4.47 -28.68
C ALA A 159 3.20 -4.88 -28.71
N HIS A 160 3.94 -4.43 -29.73
CA HIS A 160 5.40 -4.68 -29.79
C HIS A 160 6.15 -3.93 -28.69
N SER A 161 5.70 -2.71 -28.39
CA SER A 161 6.23 -1.89 -27.31
C SER A 161 5.10 -1.02 -26.77
N ALA A 162 4.80 -1.15 -25.50
CA ALA A 162 3.83 -0.35 -24.79
C ALA A 162 4.50 0.35 -23.60
N PRO A 163 4.19 1.62 -23.31
CA PRO A 163 4.67 2.27 -22.10
C PRO A 163 4.05 1.57 -20.89
N VAL A 164 4.88 1.36 -19.87
CA VAL A 164 4.50 0.74 -18.61
C VAL A 164 4.70 1.74 -17.48
N LEU A 165 3.70 1.88 -16.63
CA LEU A 165 3.80 2.58 -15.36
C LEU A 165 3.27 1.64 -14.26
N VAL A 166 4.09 1.37 -13.27
CA VAL A 166 3.71 0.61 -12.07
C VAL A 166 3.82 1.53 -10.87
N VAL A 167 2.73 1.67 -10.13
CA VAL A 167 2.68 2.38 -8.85
C VAL A 167 2.42 1.36 -7.77
N LYS A 168 3.37 1.19 -6.87
CA LYS A 168 3.27 0.34 -5.69
C LYS A 168 3.00 1.20 -4.47
N ARG A 169 2.11 0.76 -3.59
CA ARG A 169 1.84 1.39 -2.30
C ARG A 169 1.88 0.34 -1.21
N LEU A 170 2.80 0.48 -0.30
CA LEU A 170 2.88 -0.34 0.90
C LEU A 170 1.84 0.19 1.91
N THR A 171 0.75 -0.53 2.11
CA THR A 171 -0.42 -0.08 2.90
C THR A 171 -0.39 -0.57 4.35
N ALA A 172 0.34 -1.66 4.60
CA ALA A 172 0.63 -2.20 5.93
C ALA A 172 1.86 -3.11 5.82
N PRO A 173 2.51 -3.50 6.93
CA PRO A 173 3.55 -4.52 6.90
C PRO A 173 3.09 -5.77 6.15
N GLY A 174 3.85 -6.19 5.14
CA GLY A 174 3.52 -7.33 4.30
C GLY A 174 2.34 -7.17 3.35
N ARG A 175 1.86 -5.94 3.12
CA ARG A 175 0.70 -5.68 2.25
C ARG A 175 0.97 -4.52 1.30
N GLU A 176 0.89 -4.78 0.01
CA GLU A 176 1.06 -3.79 -1.06
C GLU A 176 -0.14 -3.75 -2.01
N THR A 177 -0.45 -2.58 -2.53
CA THR A 177 -1.31 -2.44 -3.70
C THR A 177 -0.48 -2.03 -4.90
N TRP A 178 -0.73 -2.68 -6.04
CA TRP A 178 -0.07 -2.41 -7.28
C TRP A 178 -1.08 -1.90 -8.31
N GLU A 179 -0.84 -0.72 -8.82
CA GLU A 179 -1.55 -0.17 -9.97
C GLU A 179 -0.62 -0.25 -11.18
N ARG A 180 -1.05 -0.97 -12.21
CA ARG A 180 -0.28 -1.16 -13.45
C ARG A 180 -1.01 -0.52 -14.60
N THR A 181 -0.32 0.32 -15.36
CA THR A 181 -0.79 0.87 -16.62
C THR A 181 0.15 0.37 -17.71
N ILE A 182 -0.38 -0.34 -18.70
CA ILE A 182 0.36 -0.88 -19.85
C ILE A 182 -0.38 -0.42 -21.10
N GLY A 183 0.20 0.54 -21.82
CA GLY A 183 -0.50 1.22 -22.91
C GLY A 183 -1.78 1.88 -22.42
N ALA A 184 -2.93 1.50 -22.98
CA ALA A 184 -4.25 1.98 -22.58
C ALA A 184 -4.92 1.14 -21.48
N SER A 185 -4.33 0.03 -21.08
CA SER A 185 -4.90 -0.88 -20.09
C SER A 185 -4.44 -0.52 -18.69
N ARG A 186 -5.38 -0.45 -17.75
CA ARG A 186 -5.11 -0.21 -16.34
C ARG A 186 -5.75 -1.27 -15.48
N PHE A 187 -4.99 -1.85 -14.56
CA PHE A 187 -5.49 -2.83 -13.61
C PHE A 187 -4.78 -2.70 -12.27
N ARG A 188 -5.42 -3.20 -11.24
CA ARG A 188 -4.95 -3.13 -9.87
C ARG A 188 -4.98 -4.50 -9.23
N SER A 189 -3.97 -4.80 -8.41
CA SER A 189 -3.96 -5.96 -7.53
C SER A 189 -3.54 -5.57 -6.11
N GLU A 190 -3.84 -6.44 -5.17
CA GLU A 190 -3.37 -6.39 -3.80
C GLU A 190 -2.48 -7.61 -3.55
N ILE A 191 -1.26 -7.38 -3.05
CA ILE A 191 -0.31 -8.43 -2.71
C ILE A 191 -0.13 -8.46 -1.20
N VAL A 192 -0.24 -9.65 -0.61
CA VAL A 192 -0.16 -9.85 0.83
C VAL A 192 0.79 -11.01 1.14
N HIS A 193 1.65 -10.81 2.13
CA HIS A 193 2.48 -11.88 2.69
C HIS A 193 1.60 -13.05 3.18
N ALA A 194 1.96 -14.27 2.82
CA ALA A 194 1.18 -15.49 3.10
C ALA A 194 2.02 -16.61 3.74
N GLY A 195 3.04 -16.22 4.51
CA GLY A 195 3.99 -17.12 5.15
C GLY A 195 5.30 -17.29 4.36
N PRO A 196 6.23 -18.11 4.88
CA PRO A 196 7.54 -18.30 4.26
C PRO A 196 7.43 -18.76 2.80
N GLY A 197 8.17 -18.08 1.92
CA GLY A 197 8.20 -18.36 0.48
C GLY A 197 6.89 -18.13 -0.27
N ARG A 198 5.91 -17.42 0.31
CA ARG A 198 4.59 -17.26 -0.29
C ARG A 198 4.02 -15.86 -0.14
N VAL A 199 3.36 -15.40 -1.20
CA VAL A 199 2.48 -14.23 -1.18
C VAL A 199 1.14 -14.60 -1.81
N THR A 200 0.10 -13.85 -1.52
CA THR A 200 -1.15 -13.90 -2.27
C THR A 200 -1.30 -12.65 -3.11
N GLU A 201 -1.79 -12.80 -4.33
CA GLU A 201 -2.15 -11.68 -5.20
C GLU A 201 -3.64 -11.74 -5.54
N LYS A 202 -4.37 -10.66 -5.23
CA LYS A 202 -5.80 -10.54 -5.45
C LYS A 202 -6.10 -9.64 -6.63
N PHE A 203 -6.83 -10.19 -7.61
CA PHE A 203 -7.40 -9.48 -8.77
C PHE A 203 -8.93 -9.63 -8.76
N GLY A 204 -9.65 -8.55 -8.49
CA GLY A 204 -11.10 -8.61 -8.40
C GLY A 204 -11.57 -9.71 -7.43
N PRO A 205 -12.41 -10.68 -7.87
CA PRO A 205 -12.88 -11.76 -7.00
C PRO A 205 -11.88 -12.89 -6.79
N PHE A 206 -10.80 -12.94 -7.58
CA PHE A 206 -9.82 -14.02 -7.54
C PHE A 206 -8.62 -13.68 -6.67
N THR A 207 -8.14 -14.67 -5.94
CA THR A 207 -6.89 -14.59 -5.17
C THR A 207 -6.01 -15.78 -5.57
N PHE A 208 -4.79 -15.48 -5.98
CA PHE A 208 -3.77 -16.46 -6.33
C PHE A 208 -2.75 -16.55 -5.20
N THR A 209 -2.38 -17.76 -4.82
CA THR A 209 -1.23 -18.00 -3.95
C THR A 209 -0.02 -18.21 -4.83
N LEU A 210 0.99 -17.38 -4.67
CA LEU A 210 2.24 -17.46 -5.42
C LEU A 210 3.33 -18.04 -4.53
N ALA A 211 4.00 -19.07 -5.00
CA ALA A 211 5.23 -19.56 -4.42
C ALA A 211 6.41 -18.78 -5.01
N LEU A 212 7.32 -18.34 -4.15
CA LEU A 212 8.47 -17.51 -4.48
C LEU A 212 9.76 -18.30 -4.36
N GLU A 213 10.62 -18.15 -5.34
CA GLU A 213 11.98 -18.67 -5.34
C GLU A 213 12.96 -17.55 -5.71
N ALA A 214 13.94 -17.29 -4.87
CA ALA A 214 14.95 -16.27 -5.07
C ALA A 214 16.29 -16.91 -5.44
N THR A 215 16.84 -16.50 -6.58
CA THR A 215 18.18 -16.88 -7.02
C THR A 215 19.05 -15.63 -7.21
N HIS A 216 20.34 -15.81 -7.49
CA HIS A 216 21.23 -14.68 -7.80
C HIS A 216 20.89 -13.98 -9.12
N GLU A 217 20.11 -14.64 -9.98
CA GLU A 217 19.75 -14.12 -11.31
C GLU A 217 18.35 -13.53 -11.36
N GLN A 218 17.40 -14.10 -10.57
CA GLN A 218 15.99 -13.75 -10.71
C GLN A 218 15.15 -14.12 -9.51
N LEU A 219 13.99 -13.46 -9.41
CA LEU A 219 12.85 -13.88 -8.62
C LEU A 219 11.89 -14.67 -9.53
N ILE A 220 11.56 -15.89 -9.11
CA ILE A 220 10.60 -16.75 -9.80
C ILE A 220 9.32 -16.79 -8.96
N MET A 221 8.18 -16.61 -9.61
CA MET A 221 6.86 -16.66 -8.99
C MET A 221 5.99 -17.65 -9.74
N SER A 222 5.51 -18.68 -9.05
CA SER A 222 4.63 -19.70 -9.62
C SER A 222 3.31 -19.78 -8.87
N ILE A 223 2.20 -20.05 -9.59
CA ILE A 223 0.89 -20.21 -8.98
C ILE A 223 0.84 -21.55 -8.25
N ALA A 224 0.75 -21.51 -6.91
CA ALA A 224 0.62 -22.68 -6.03
C ALA A 224 -0.84 -23.01 -5.68
N GLY A 225 -1.76 -22.06 -5.89
CA GLY A 225 -3.18 -22.25 -5.62
C GLY A 225 -3.99 -21.02 -5.98
N TRP A 226 -5.31 -21.14 -5.98
CA TRP A 226 -6.20 -20.04 -6.26
C TRP A 226 -7.59 -20.25 -5.66
N ARG A 227 -8.31 -19.16 -5.47
CA ARG A 227 -9.67 -19.15 -4.94
C ARG A 227 -10.48 -18.00 -5.51
N MET A 228 -11.79 -18.13 -5.49
CA MET A 228 -12.74 -17.06 -5.81
C MET A 228 -13.52 -16.70 -4.54
N GLY A 229 -13.31 -15.49 -4.06
CA GLY A 229 -13.80 -15.09 -2.73
C GLY A 229 -13.25 -16.03 -1.65
N TRP A 230 -14.14 -16.73 -0.95
CA TRP A 230 -13.82 -17.73 0.09
C TRP A 230 -13.67 -19.16 -0.47
N LEU A 231 -14.15 -19.43 -1.72
CA LEU A 231 -14.19 -20.77 -2.30
C LEU A 231 -12.84 -21.13 -2.94
N PRO A 232 -12.12 -22.16 -2.45
CA PRO A 232 -10.94 -22.68 -3.12
C PRO A 232 -11.34 -23.34 -4.45
N LEU A 233 -10.55 -23.12 -5.48
CA LEU A 233 -10.82 -23.68 -6.80
C LEU A 233 -9.83 -24.80 -7.11
N PRO A 234 -10.24 -25.79 -7.94
CA PRO A 234 -9.39 -26.91 -8.31
C PRO A 234 -8.10 -26.46 -9.00
N ALA A 235 -6.96 -27.02 -8.60
CA ALA A 235 -5.65 -26.64 -9.11
C ALA A 235 -5.49 -26.88 -10.63
N PHE A 236 -6.19 -27.87 -11.19
CA PHE A 236 -6.12 -28.16 -12.62
C PHE A 236 -6.80 -27.07 -13.49
N LEU A 237 -7.66 -26.22 -12.91
CA LEU A 237 -8.26 -25.07 -13.56
C LEU A 237 -7.44 -23.79 -13.34
N ALA A 238 -6.41 -23.81 -12.48
CA ALA A 238 -5.58 -22.65 -12.23
C ALA A 238 -4.91 -22.16 -13.51
N PRO A 239 -4.85 -20.85 -13.75
CA PRO A 239 -4.00 -20.30 -14.79
C PRO A 239 -2.55 -20.77 -14.58
N ARG A 240 -1.87 -21.12 -15.65
CA ARG A 240 -0.44 -21.45 -15.62
C ARG A 240 0.35 -20.17 -15.81
N SER A 241 1.16 -19.83 -14.83
CA SER A 241 2.08 -18.71 -14.90
C SER A 241 3.35 -19.06 -14.13
N ILE A 242 4.49 -18.81 -14.76
CA ILE A 242 5.78 -18.78 -14.09
C ILE A 242 6.36 -17.41 -14.43
N ALA A 243 6.06 -16.43 -13.59
CA ALA A 243 6.57 -15.08 -13.75
C ALA A 243 8.03 -15.01 -13.28
N ARG A 244 8.83 -14.20 -13.95
CA ARG A 244 10.24 -13.99 -13.64
C ARG A 244 10.55 -12.51 -13.61
N GLU A 245 11.29 -12.11 -12.60
CA GLU A 245 11.84 -10.76 -12.48
C GLU A 245 13.36 -10.86 -12.32
N GLY A 246 14.09 -10.08 -13.05
CA GLY A 246 15.54 -10.17 -13.10
C GLY A 246 16.21 -8.83 -13.43
N ALA A 247 17.47 -8.90 -13.80
CA ALA A 247 18.24 -7.77 -14.29
C ALA A 247 18.70 -8.02 -15.72
N SER A 248 18.63 -6.99 -16.55
CA SER A 248 19.27 -7.00 -17.88
C SER A 248 20.79 -6.86 -17.77
N ALA A 249 21.50 -7.01 -18.88
CA ALA A 249 22.96 -6.89 -18.91
C ALA A 249 23.48 -5.54 -18.41
N ASN A 250 22.69 -4.47 -18.54
CA ASN A 250 23.02 -3.13 -18.01
C ASN A 250 22.47 -2.89 -16.57
N GLY A 251 21.98 -3.94 -15.88
CA GLY A 251 21.49 -3.87 -14.52
C GLY A 251 20.05 -3.37 -14.35
N ALA A 252 19.35 -3.01 -15.44
CA ALA A 252 17.98 -2.54 -15.36
C ALA A 252 17.01 -3.69 -14.99
N PHE A 253 15.95 -3.36 -14.26
CA PHE A 253 14.90 -4.30 -13.91
C PHE A 253 14.19 -4.85 -15.15
N THR A 254 13.99 -6.16 -15.19
CA THR A 254 13.24 -6.85 -16.24
C THR A 254 12.18 -7.75 -15.64
N PHE A 255 11.09 -7.95 -16.36
CA PHE A 255 10.05 -8.90 -15.97
C PHE A 255 9.52 -9.67 -17.19
N ASP A 256 9.12 -10.91 -16.96
CA ASP A 256 8.43 -11.77 -17.92
C ASP A 256 7.28 -12.47 -17.19
N VAL A 257 6.06 -12.26 -17.65
CA VAL A 257 4.84 -12.76 -17.00
C VAL A 257 3.94 -13.47 -18.02
N PRO A 258 4.28 -14.69 -18.41
CA PRO A 258 3.41 -15.50 -19.25
C PRO A 258 2.20 -15.99 -18.45
N ILE A 259 0.99 -15.77 -18.96
CA ILE A 259 -0.25 -16.27 -18.36
C ILE A 259 -1.01 -17.11 -19.40
N ALA A 260 -1.29 -18.36 -19.08
CA ALA A 260 -2.08 -19.24 -19.91
C ALA A 260 -3.23 -19.87 -19.10
N ALA A 261 -4.43 -19.87 -19.68
CA ALA A 261 -5.57 -20.57 -19.09
C ALA A 261 -5.54 -22.06 -19.54
N PRO A 262 -5.79 -23.02 -18.64
CA PRO A 262 -5.98 -24.40 -19.03
C PRO A 262 -7.08 -24.51 -20.08
N LEU A 263 -6.89 -25.36 -21.07
CA LEU A 263 -7.83 -25.63 -22.17
C LEU A 263 -8.06 -24.46 -23.16
N LEU A 264 -7.79 -23.22 -22.77
CA LEU A 264 -8.02 -22.04 -23.61
C LEU A 264 -6.73 -21.48 -24.23
N GLY A 265 -5.57 -21.80 -23.66
CA GLY A 265 -4.27 -21.34 -24.14
C GLY A 265 -3.81 -20.02 -23.53
N ARG A 266 -2.93 -19.29 -24.25
CA ARG A 266 -2.30 -18.07 -23.74
C ARG A 266 -3.30 -16.94 -23.56
N LEU A 267 -3.30 -16.32 -22.38
CA LEU A 267 -4.06 -15.11 -22.06
C LEU A 267 -3.25 -13.85 -22.40
N THR A 268 -1.96 -13.82 -21.97
CA THR A 268 -1.02 -12.72 -22.24
C THR A 268 0.40 -13.12 -21.88
N ARG A 269 1.39 -12.39 -22.33
CA ARG A 269 2.79 -12.41 -21.89
C ARG A 269 3.40 -11.02 -21.91
#